data_814e877cdead3fada28647c52d2232a5
#
_entry.id   814e877cdead3fada28647c52d2232a5
#
_cell.length_a   1.000
_cell.length_b   1.000
_cell.length_c   1.000
_cell.angle_alpha   90.00
_cell.angle_beta   90.00
_cell.angle_gamma   90.00
#
_symmetry.space_group_name_H-M   'P 1'
#
loop_
_entity.id
_entity.type
_entity.pdbx_description
1 polymer ?
#
loop_
_entity_poly.entity_id
_entity_poly.type
_entity_poly.pdbx_seq_one_letter_code
_entity_poly.pdbx_strand_id
1 'polypeptide(L)'
;MNPVFEVIADGLAEYGYAVEDQFLSQSEVDEILAAARFDVSSNFKKAGIGNNQSLQIQESIRGDYIQWLDKTDSPKAIVVYLNKLQELVQYLNQALFLSLKDVEVHMTVYPEGSFYKRHLDQFKKDDHRKLSVILYLNQNWKEDQGGQLRMYLPDQTKDFLPMAGRL
;
A
#
# COMPACT_ATOMS: atom_id res chain seq x y z
N MET A 1 5.56 8.26 21.90
CA MET A 1 5.45 7.00 21.09
C MET A 1 4.10 7.04 20.40
N ASN A 2 4.02 6.75 19.13
CA ASN A 2 2.74 6.78 18.42
C ASN A 2 1.96 5.49 18.72
N PRO A 3 0.78 5.52 19.39
CA PRO A 3 0.05 4.32 19.77
C PRO A 3 -0.40 3.47 18.57
N VAL A 4 -0.58 4.08 17.43
CA VAL A 4 -0.92 3.40 16.17
C VAL A 4 0.19 2.43 15.73
N PHE A 5 1.45 2.81 15.93
CA PHE A 5 2.58 1.96 15.55
C PHE A 5 2.70 0.72 16.45
N GLU A 6 2.34 0.85 17.73
CA GLU A 6 2.29 -0.27 18.67
C GLU A 6 1.21 -1.28 18.24
N VAL A 7 -0.01 -0.82 17.93
CA VAL A 7 -1.09 -1.67 17.43
C VAL A 7 -0.68 -2.42 16.15
N ILE A 8 -0.01 -1.74 15.23
CA ILE A 8 0.51 -2.37 14.00
C ILE A 8 1.57 -3.43 14.33
N ALA A 9 2.51 -3.13 15.22
CA ALA A 9 3.55 -4.08 15.60
C ALA A 9 2.98 -5.32 16.29
N ASP A 10 2.04 -5.15 17.21
CA ASP A 10 1.36 -6.25 17.89
C ASP A 10 0.60 -7.14 16.91
N GLY A 11 -0.16 -6.52 15.98
CA GLY A 11 -0.88 -7.27 14.94
C GLY A 11 0.06 -8.07 14.04
N LEU A 12 1.19 -7.48 13.63
CA LEU A 12 2.21 -8.18 12.84
C LEU A 12 2.83 -9.35 13.62
N ALA A 13 3.11 -9.16 14.90
CA ALA A 13 3.72 -10.20 15.74
C ALA A 13 2.76 -11.37 16.00
N GLU A 14 1.48 -11.09 16.25
CA GLU A 14 0.48 -12.08 16.62
C GLU A 14 -0.14 -12.81 15.43
N TYR A 15 -0.46 -12.05 14.37
CA TYR A 15 -1.25 -12.55 13.22
C TYR A 15 -0.48 -12.59 11.91
N GLY A 16 0.70 -11.96 11.82
CA GLY A 16 1.43 -11.77 10.58
C GLY A 16 0.87 -10.66 9.68
N TYR A 17 -0.16 -9.95 10.13
CA TYR A 17 -0.72 -8.77 9.48
C TYR A 17 -1.36 -7.83 10.51
N ALA A 18 -1.51 -6.57 10.15
CA ALA A 18 -2.25 -5.58 10.93
C ALA A 18 -3.16 -4.76 10.02
N VAL A 19 -4.22 -4.19 10.56
CA VAL A 19 -5.10 -3.24 9.89
C VAL A 19 -5.37 -2.08 10.84
N GLU A 20 -5.16 -0.87 10.36
CA GLU A 20 -5.38 0.35 11.15
C GLU A 20 -6.24 1.33 10.35
N ASP A 21 -7.45 1.60 10.82
CA ASP A 21 -8.45 2.38 10.09
C ASP A 21 -8.19 3.89 10.07
N GLN A 22 -7.37 4.37 10.99
CA GLN A 22 -7.06 5.80 11.14
C GLN A 22 -5.56 6.06 11.08
N PHE A 23 -4.85 5.31 10.24
CA PHE A 23 -3.43 5.58 10.02
C PHE A 23 -3.22 6.99 9.47
N LEU A 24 -4.06 7.43 8.53
CA LEU A 24 -4.19 8.83 8.16
C LEU A 24 -5.55 9.38 8.57
N SER A 25 -5.57 10.61 9.07
CA SER A 25 -6.80 11.38 9.26
C SER A 25 -7.45 11.73 7.93
N GLN A 26 -8.74 12.08 7.95
CA GLN A 26 -9.44 12.54 6.75
C GLN A 26 -8.77 13.74 6.10
N SER A 27 -8.28 14.70 6.89
CA SER A 27 -7.56 15.87 6.36
C SER A 27 -6.28 15.49 5.63
N GLU A 28 -5.48 14.55 6.17
CA GLU A 28 -4.27 14.06 5.50
C GLU A 28 -4.59 13.34 4.19
N VAL A 29 -5.68 12.56 4.15
CA VAL A 29 -6.18 11.93 2.92
C VAL A 29 -6.57 12.98 1.89
N ASP A 30 -7.34 14.00 2.29
CA ASP A 30 -7.80 15.08 1.40
C ASP A 30 -6.61 15.84 0.80
N GLU A 31 -5.60 16.15 1.62
CA GLU A 31 -4.38 16.83 1.17
C GLU A 31 -3.59 15.97 0.15
N ILE A 32 -3.48 14.67 0.38
CA ILE A 32 -2.81 13.74 -0.56
C ILE A 32 -3.59 13.67 -1.87
N LEU A 33 -4.91 13.50 -1.82
CA LEU A 33 -5.76 13.42 -3.01
C LEU A 33 -5.71 14.70 -3.83
N ALA A 34 -5.71 15.86 -3.18
CA ALA A 34 -5.58 17.15 -3.85
C ALA A 34 -4.20 17.34 -4.49
N ALA A 35 -3.14 16.82 -3.87
CA ALA A 35 -1.77 16.96 -4.35
C ALA A 35 -1.41 15.96 -5.45
N ALA A 36 -1.95 14.75 -5.40
CA ALA A 36 -1.56 13.64 -6.27
C ALA A 36 -2.06 13.74 -7.71
N ARG A 37 -3.06 14.61 -7.99
CA ARG A 37 -3.63 14.80 -9.33
C ARG A 37 -3.94 13.48 -10.03
N PHE A 38 -4.74 12.62 -9.42
CA PHE A 38 -5.15 11.32 -9.97
C PHE A 38 -5.89 11.39 -11.32
N ASP A 39 -6.32 12.59 -11.72
CA ASP A 39 -6.95 12.89 -13.00
C ASP A 39 -5.94 13.04 -14.15
N VAL A 40 -4.66 13.19 -13.85
CA VAL A 40 -3.62 13.37 -14.89
C VAL A 40 -3.06 12.02 -15.31
N SER A 41 -3.66 11.44 -16.34
CA SER A 41 -3.29 10.13 -16.90
C SER A 41 -1.81 10.02 -17.35
N SER A 42 -1.12 11.13 -17.54
CA SER A 42 0.27 11.15 -18.01
C SER A 42 1.30 10.65 -16.98
N ASN A 43 0.99 10.71 -15.70
CA ASN A 43 1.91 10.31 -14.62
C ASN A 43 1.78 8.85 -14.21
N PHE A 44 0.65 8.23 -14.52
CA PHE A 44 0.40 6.84 -14.21
C PHE A 44 0.72 5.95 -15.42
N LYS A 45 1.51 4.92 -15.19
CA LYS A 45 1.85 3.92 -16.20
C LYS A 45 1.19 2.59 -15.85
N LYS A 46 0.80 1.83 -16.87
CA LYS A 46 0.25 0.49 -16.68
C LYS A 46 1.20 -0.37 -15.88
N ALA A 47 0.71 -0.98 -14.81
CA ALA A 47 1.53 -1.80 -13.96
C ALA A 47 1.92 -3.11 -14.66
N GLY A 48 3.17 -3.50 -14.53
CA GLY A 48 3.69 -4.75 -15.08
C GLY A 48 3.95 -5.80 -13.99
N ILE A 49 4.22 -7.02 -14.42
CA ILE A 49 4.63 -8.15 -13.59
C ILE A 49 6.09 -8.45 -13.89
N GLY A 50 6.87 -8.74 -12.84
CA GLY A 50 8.30 -9.03 -12.96
C GLY A 50 9.19 -7.89 -12.45
N ASN A 51 10.50 -8.09 -12.53
CA ASN A 51 11.50 -7.08 -12.19
C ASN A 51 11.84 -6.21 -13.43
N ASN A 52 12.62 -5.15 -13.23
CA ASN A 52 12.98 -4.17 -14.27
C ASN A 52 13.55 -4.80 -15.57
N GLN A 53 14.11 -5.99 -15.51
CA GLN A 53 14.70 -6.69 -16.68
C GLN A 53 13.70 -7.63 -17.39
N SER A 54 12.59 -7.98 -16.74
CA SER A 54 11.58 -8.92 -17.24
C SER A 54 10.14 -8.41 -17.06
N LEU A 55 9.95 -7.10 -17.02
CA LEU A 55 8.63 -6.48 -16.85
C LEU A 55 7.71 -6.83 -18.04
N GLN A 56 6.58 -7.48 -17.76
CA GLN A 56 5.57 -7.82 -18.75
C GLN A 56 4.22 -7.23 -18.34
N ILE A 57 3.53 -6.59 -19.27
CA ILE A 57 2.16 -6.14 -19.07
C ILE A 57 1.24 -7.31 -19.38
N GLN A 58 0.52 -7.81 -18.37
CA GLN A 58 -0.44 -8.91 -18.51
C GLN A 58 -1.79 -8.50 -17.90
N GLU A 59 -2.64 -7.92 -18.71
CA GLU A 59 -3.98 -7.42 -18.30
C GLU A 59 -4.90 -8.51 -17.72
N SER A 60 -4.69 -9.75 -18.10
CA SER A 60 -5.41 -10.90 -17.53
C SER A 60 -5.02 -11.23 -16.09
N ILE A 61 -3.98 -10.59 -15.54
CA ILE A 61 -3.48 -10.79 -14.18
C ILE A 61 -3.64 -9.52 -13.33
N ARG A 62 -3.32 -8.34 -13.89
CA ARG A 62 -3.50 -7.05 -13.22
C ARG A 62 -3.87 -5.94 -14.20
N GLY A 63 -4.80 -5.08 -13.77
CA GLY A 63 -5.33 -4.00 -14.62
C GLY A 63 -5.11 -2.59 -14.07
N ASP A 64 -4.25 -2.44 -13.08
CA ASP A 64 -3.97 -1.17 -12.42
C ASP A 64 -2.89 -0.34 -13.13
N TYR A 65 -2.87 0.93 -12.75
CA TYR A 65 -1.85 1.91 -13.16
C TYR A 65 -1.11 2.38 -11.92
N ILE A 66 0.21 2.58 -12.03
CA ILE A 66 1.07 2.99 -10.93
C ILE A 66 1.86 4.25 -11.27
N GLN A 67 2.15 5.03 -10.24
CA GLN A 67 3.09 6.15 -10.25
C GLN A 67 4.04 5.98 -9.07
N TRP A 68 5.33 5.80 -9.35
CA TRP A 68 6.36 5.75 -8.31
C TRP A 68 6.52 7.10 -7.62
N LEU A 69 6.72 7.07 -6.31
CA LEU A 69 6.91 8.25 -5.48
C LEU A 69 8.37 8.38 -5.05
N ASP A 70 8.88 9.60 -5.14
CA ASP A 70 10.17 10.00 -4.60
C ASP A 70 10.00 11.23 -3.70
N LYS A 71 10.71 11.28 -2.56
CA LYS A 71 10.63 12.42 -1.63
C LYS A 71 11.10 13.73 -2.25
N THR A 72 12.03 13.68 -3.20
CA THR A 72 12.61 14.88 -3.81
C THR A 72 11.64 15.57 -4.76
N ASP A 73 10.77 14.79 -5.43
CA ASP A 73 9.87 15.30 -6.47
C ASP A 73 8.40 15.27 -6.07
N SER A 74 8.10 14.79 -4.85
CA SER A 74 6.72 14.66 -4.37
C SER A 74 6.20 15.96 -3.73
N PRO A 75 4.90 16.27 -3.88
CA PRO A 75 4.24 17.35 -3.14
C PRO A 75 4.36 17.18 -1.61
N LYS A 76 4.29 18.30 -0.89
CA LYS A 76 4.46 18.33 0.58
C LYS A 76 3.58 17.32 1.32
N ALA A 77 2.32 17.19 0.95
CA ALA A 77 1.39 16.24 1.59
C ALA A 77 1.89 14.79 1.46
N ILE A 78 2.40 14.43 0.29
CA ILE A 78 2.98 13.10 0.04
C ILE A 78 4.27 12.91 0.85
N VAL A 79 5.14 13.94 0.93
CA VAL A 79 6.36 13.90 1.74
C VAL A 79 6.04 13.68 3.22
N VAL A 80 4.97 14.29 3.75
CA VAL A 80 4.51 14.07 5.12
C VAL A 80 4.15 12.59 5.34
N TYR A 81 3.39 11.99 4.43
CA TYR A 81 3.08 10.56 4.48
C TYR A 81 4.34 9.69 4.41
N LEU A 82 5.25 9.96 3.48
CA LEU A 82 6.49 9.21 3.34
C LEU A 82 7.38 9.29 4.60
N ASN A 83 7.36 10.42 5.32
CA ASN A 83 8.06 10.55 6.59
C ASN A 83 7.38 9.71 7.68
N LYS A 84 6.05 9.74 7.78
CA LYS A 84 5.29 8.91 8.72
C LYS A 84 5.52 7.41 8.49
N LEU A 85 5.59 7.00 7.21
CA LEU A 85 5.93 5.63 6.85
C LEU A 85 7.37 5.26 7.28
N GLN A 86 8.32 6.18 7.11
CA GLN A 86 9.70 5.98 7.56
C GLN A 86 9.81 5.86 9.10
N GLU A 87 9.02 6.62 9.84
CA GLU A 87 8.92 6.50 11.31
C GLU A 87 8.34 5.13 11.70
N LEU A 88 7.30 4.65 11.00
CA LEU A 88 6.75 3.30 11.20
C LEU A 88 7.83 2.22 10.96
N VAL A 89 8.59 2.33 9.86
CA VAL A 89 9.69 1.39 9.56
C VAL A 89 10.73 1.37 10.67
N GLN A 90 11.14 2.53 11.19
CA GLN A 90 12.07 2.61 12.31
C GLN A 90 11.51 1.95 13.57
N TYR A 91 10.23 2.21 13.86
CA TYR A 91 9.55 1.59 14.99
C TYR A 91 9.50 0.06 14.87
N LEU A 92 9.09 -0.46 13.72
CA LEU A 92 9.00 -1.90 13.47
C LEU A 92 10.37 -2.59 13.53
N ASN A 93 11.42 -1.93 13.07
CA ASN A 93 12.78 -2.45 13.21
C ASN A 93 13.20 -2.57 14.67
N GLN A 94 12.80 -1.62 15.53
CA GLN A 94 13.12 -1.65 16.96
C GLN A 94 12.25 -2.68 17.71
N ALA A 95 10.95 -2.71 17.41
CA ALA A 95 9.99 -3.57 18.13
C ALA A 95 10.06 -5.04 17.70
N LEU A 96 10.27 -5.30 16.40
CA LEU A 96 10.14 -6.65 15.81
C LEU A 96 11.45 -7.15 15.16
N PHE A 97 12.54 -6.37 15.20
CA PHE A 97 13.85 -6.74 14.63
C PHE A 97 13.80 -7.16 13.15
N LEU A 98 12.92 -6.53 12.34
CA LEU A 98 12.66 -6.92 10.95
C LEU A 98 13.82 -6.59 10.00
N SER A 99 14.73 -5.67 10.39
CA SER A 99 15.85 -5.23 9.55
C SER A 99 15.39 -4.67 8.18
N LEU A 100 14.30 -3.92 8.17
CA LEU A 100 13.81 -3.21 7.00
C LEU A 100 14.82 -2.11 6.64
N LYS A 101 15.27 -2.08 5.39
CA LYS A 101 16.32 -1.14 4.94
C LYS A 101 15.74 -0.06 4.05
N ASP A 102 15.06 -0.46 3.00
CA ASP A 102 14.56 0.41 1.95
C ASP A 102 13.04 0.36 1.90
N VAL A 103 12.44 1.47 1.45
CA VAL A 103 10.99 1.59 1.26
C VAL A 103 10.74 2.08 -0.16
N GLU A 104 10.11 1.25 -0.96
CA GLU A 104 9.62 1.63 -2.29
C GLU A 104 8.13 1.92 -2.18
N VAL A 105 7.70 3.09 -2.65
CA VAL A 105 6.31 3.52 -2.59
C VAL A 105 5.82 3.93 -3.97
N HIS A 106 4.62 3.49 -4.31
CA HIS A 106 3.92 3.96 -5.51
C HIS A 106 2.44 4.19 -5.20
N MET A 107 1.85 5.14 -5.89
CA MET A 107 0.41 5.28 -5.97
C MET A 107 -0.15 4.29 -6.97
N THR A 108 -1.37 3.81 -6.72
CA THR A 108 -2.04 2.85 -7.59
C THR A 108 -3.46 3.31 -7.88
N VAL A 109 -3.86 3.24 -9.13
CA VAL A 109 -5.24 3.46 -9.58
C VAL A 109 -5.76 2.18 -10.21
N TYR A 110 -6.85 1.68 -9.68
CA TYR A 110 -7.63 0.58 -10.26
C TYR A 110 -8.85 1.14 -10.96
N PRO A 111 -8.90 1.19 -12.30
CA PRO A 111 -10.12 1.52 -13.04
C PRO A 111 -11.27 0.57 -12.69
N GLU A 112 -12.51 1.02 -12.90
CA GLU A 112 -13.69 0.19 -12.72
C GLU A 112 -13.57 -1.13 -13.49
N GLY A 113 -13.93 -2.25 -12.84
CA GLY A 113 -13.84 -3.60 -13.40
C GLY A 113 -12.42 -4.18 -13.44
N SER A 114 -11.39 -3.43 -13.07
CA SER A 114 -10.04 -3.95 -13.01
C SER A 114 -9.78 -4.72 -11.70
N PHE A 115 -8.73 -5.52 -11.72
CA PHE A 115 -8.36 -6.37 -10.60
C PHE A 115 -6.86 -6.67 -10.60
N TYR A 116 -6.38 -7.20 -9.49
CA TYR A 116 -5.11 -7.89 -9.40
C TYR A 116 -5.34 -9.28 -8.81
N LYS A 117 -5.01 -10.32 -9.58
CA LYS A 117 -5.20 -11.71 -9.14
C LYS A 117 -4.35 -12.03 -7.91
N ARG A 118 -4.75 -13.08 -7.19
CA ARG A 118 -3.98 -13.64 -6.08
C ARG A 118 -2.52 -13.84 -6.47
N HIS A 119 -1.63 -13.29 -5.70
CA HIS A 119 -0.18 -13.37 -5.91
C HIS A 119 0.54 -13.31 -4.55
N LEU A 120 1.85 -13.53 -4.59
CA LEU A 120 2.76 -13.23 -3.49
C LEU A 120 3.60 -12.01 -3.90
N ASP A 121 3.76 -11.07 -2.99
CA ASP A 121 4.59 -9.88 -3.23
C ASP A 121 6.08 -10.19 -3.23
N GLN A 122 6.47 -11.32 -2.65
CA GLN A 122 7.84 -11.79 -2.61
C GLN A 122 8.14 -12.71 -3.81
N PHE A 123 9.24 -12.47 -4.50
CA PHE A 123 9.69 -13.36 -5.56
C PHE A 123 10.32 -14.62 -4.97
N LYS A 124 10.16 -15.79 -5.63
CA LYS A 124 10.67 -17.08 -5.17
C LYS A 124 12.19 -17.12 -4.91
N LYS A 125 12.95 -16.23 -5.55
CA LYS A 125 14.43 -16.17 -5.46
C LYS A 125 14.94 -14.89 -4.83
N ASP A 126 14.04 -14.06 -4.28
CA ASP A 126 14.38 -12.74 -3.78
C ASP A 126 13.57 -12.46 -2.51
N ASP A 127 14.26 -12.39 -1.37
CA ASP A 127 13.67 -12.16 -0.04
C ASP A 127 13.76 -10.69 0.41
N HIS A 128 14.04 -9.76 -0.50
CA HIS A 128 14.19 -8.33 -0.16
C HIS A 128 12.89 -7.72 0.34
N ARG A 129 11.73 -8.15 -0.18
CA ARG A 129 10.42 -7.69 0.31
C ARG A 129 10.02 -8.43 1.57
N LYS A 130 10.17 -7.76 2.70
CA LYS A 130 9.85 -8.33 4.03
C LYS A 130 8.46 -7.95 4.52
N LEU A 131 7.96 -6.81 4.09
CA LEU A 131 6.66 -6.27 4.48
C LEU A 131 6.01 -5.56 3.29
N SER A 132 4.73 -5.80 3.06
CA SER A 132 3.89 -5.03 2.15
C SER A 132 2.96 -4.14 2.96
N VAL A 133 2.88 -2.88 2.57
CA VAL A 133 2.05 -1.87 3.24
C VAL A 133 1.12 -1.26 2.19
N ILE A 134 -0.18 -1.26 2.46
CA ILE A 134 -1.18 -0.73 1.56
C ILE A 134 -1.99 0.34 2.30
N LEU A 135 -1.89 1.59 1.82
CA LEU A 135 -2.71 2.69 2.31
C LEU A 135 -3.82 2.98 1.30
N TYR A 136 -5.06 2.98 1.77
CA TYR A 136 -6.22 3.30 0.94
C TYR A 136 -6.61 4.78 1.06
N LEU A 137 -7.00 5.36 -0.09
CA LEU A 137 -7.37 6.77 -0.20
C LEU A 137 -8.80 6.96 -0.73
N ASN A 138 -9.61 5.89 -0.82
CA ASN A 138 -10.95 5.94 -1.41
C ASN A 138 -11.95 6.50 -0.40
N GLN A 139 -12.41 7.72 -0.66
CA GLN A 139 -13.39 8.39 0.18
C GLN A 139 -14.80 7.82 -0.03
N ASN A 140 -15.59 7.76 1.04
CA ASN A 140 -17.00 7.33 1.01
C ASN A 140 -17.21 5.97 0.34
N TRP A 141 -16.20 5.08 0.35
CA TRP A 141 -16.28 3.76 -0.28
C TRP A 141 -17.33 2.88 0.39
N LYS A 142 -18.14 2.21 -0.42
CA LYS A 142 -19.23 1.34 0.03
C LYS A 142 -18.90 -0.12 -0.28
N GLU A 143 -19.49 -1.01 0.49
CA GLU A 143 -19.27 -2.46 0.38
C GLU A 143 -19.67 -3.03 -1.00
N ASP A 144 -20.71 -2.47 -1.61
CA ASP A 144 -21.20 -2.88 -2.93
C ASP A 144 -20.34 -2.41 -4.11
N GLN A 145 -19.35 -1.56 -3.86
CA GLN A 145 -18.44 -1.06 -4.89
C GLN A 145 -17.25 -2.00 -5.17
N GLY A 146 -17.12 -3.08 -4.41
CA GLY A 146 -16.02 -4.04 -4.59
C GLY A 146 -14.65 -3.49 -4.15
N GLY A 147 -13.59 -3.88 -4.86
CA GLY A 147 -12.22 -3.40 -4.66
C GLY A 147 -11.53 -3.88 -3.38
N GLN A 148 -12.14 -4.81 -2.64
CA GLN A 148 -11.57 -5.35 -1.41
C GLN A 148 -10.26 -6.11 -1.66
N LEU A 149 -9.32 -5.94 -0.73
CA LEU A 149 -8.17 -6.83 -0.61
C LEU A 149 -8.61 -8.14 0.02
N ARG A 150 -8.39 -9.24 -0.68
CA ARG A 150 -8.62 -10.58 -0.14
C ARG A 150 -7.32 -11.22 0.31
N MET A 151 -7.19 -11.44 1.62
CA MET A 151 -6.09 -12.19 2.21
C MET A 151 -6.45 -13.66 2.34
N TYR A 152 -5.54 -14.51 1.88
CA TYR A 152 -5.64 -15.97 2.00
C TYR A 152 -4.73 -16.42 3.14
N LEU A 153 -5.30 -16.61 4.32
CA LEU A 153 -4.63 -17.10 5.51
C LEU A 153 -4.70 -18.65 5.56
N PRO A 154 -3.88 -19.31 6.38
CA PRO A 154 -3.87 -20.79 6.45
C PRO A 154 -5.24 -21.41 6.68
N ASP A 155 -6.04 -20.83 7.59
CA ASP A 155 -7.32 -21.41 8.03
C ASP A 155 -8.55 -20.63 7.53
N GLN A 156 -8.38 -19.48 6.88
CA GLN A 156 -9.49 -18.63 6.46
C GLN A 156 -9.11 -17.65 5.35
N THR A 157 -10.12 -17.07 4.74
CA THR A 157 -9.94 -15.87 3.91
C THR A 157 -10.55 -14.66 4.62
N LYS A 158 -9.92 -13.49 4.49
CA LYS A 158 -10.44 -12.21 5.00
C LYS A 158 -10.47 -11.18 3.90
N ASP A 159 -11.56 -10.42 3.82
CA ASP A 159 -11.73 -9.30 2.91
C ASP A 159 -11.62 -7.98 3.68
N PHE A 160 -10.85 -7.05 3.15
CA PHE A 160 -10.68 -5.71 3.69
C PHE A 160 -11.12 -4.68 2.66
N LEU A 161 -12.11 -3.88 3.03
CA LEU A 161 -12.57 -2.77 2.19
C LEU A 161 -11.51 -1.68 2.09
N PRO A 162 -11.35 -1.07 0.91
CA PRO A 162 -10.32 -0.06 0.66
C PRO A 162 -10.73 1.33 1.19
N MET A 163 -10.97 1.43 2.49
CA MET A 163 -11.46 2.65 3.15
C MET A 163 -10.36 3.71 3.27
N ALA A 164 -10.69 4.97 3.02
CA ALA A 164 -9.74 6.08 3.16
C ALA A 164 -9.12 6.16 4.56
N GLY A 165 -7.79 6.31 4.61
CA GLY A 165 -7.01 6.37 5.86
C GLY A 165 -6.63 5.02 6.46
N ARG A 166 -7.16 3.90 5.94
CA ARG A 166 -6.81 2.53 6.35
C ARG A 166 -5.46 2.11 5.80
N LEU A 167 -4.64 1.57 6.69
CA LEU A 167 -3.37 0.92 6.36
C LEU A 167 -3.49 -0.57 6.57
#